data_c3da438036e2b8722fbf827a7b824b81
#
_entry.id   c3da438036e2b8722fbf827a7b824b81
#
_cell.length_a   1.000
_cell.length_b   1.000
_cell.length_c   1.000
_cell.angle_alpha   90.00
_cell.angle_beta   90.00
_cell.angle_gamma   90.00
#
_symmetry.space_group_name_H-M   'P 1'
#
loop_
_entity.id
_entity.type
_entity.pdbx_description
1 polymer ?
#
loop_
_entity_poly.entity_id
_entity_poly.type
_entity_poly.pdbx_seq_one_letter_code
_entity_poly.pdbx_strand_id
1 'polypeptide(L)'
;MNPVEAQIALLVRLTGAKAIGNVYASGEANGVLLNQMAADACKKLGVELVSAAVANTSEVMSATQSIVKRVGAMYIATDNTVISALPSVDDVCSKAGVPLMSADPSGVEGLDFLVAWGFDYYKIGLATGRIIEDILKNGKNPGAISTMFLTDPADFEMWFNLDVAKKLGITIPADLLDTAAVVFEGGKKIVK
;
A
#
# COMPACT_ATOMS: atom_id res chain seq x y z
N MET A 1 -5.66 -4.16 -10.83
CA MET A 1 -4.59 -3.13 -10.67
C MET A 1 -4.84 -2.41 -9.37
N ASN A 2 -3.81 -2.12 -8.58
CA ASN A 2 -3.96 -1.40 -7.31
C ASN A 2 -4.73 -0.09 -7.49
N PRO A 3 -5.65 0.25 -6.59
CA PRO A 3 -6.46 1.47 -6.68
C PRO A 3 -5.68 2.70 -6.15
N VAL A 4 -4.54 3.01 -6.78
CA VAL A 4 -3.58 4.04 -6.31
C VAL A 4 -4.25 5.38 -6.03
N GLU A 5 -5.13 5.84 -6.92
CA GLU A 5 -5.84 7.12 -6.74
C GLU A 5 -6.70 7.12 -5.46
N ALA A 6 -7.43 6.04 -5.22
CA ALA A 6 -8.26 5.90 -4.02
C ALA A 6 -7.40 5.74 -2.75
N GLN A 7 -6.27 5.04 -2.83
CA GLN A 7 -5.32 4.89 -1.73
C GLN A 7 -4.72 6.24 -1.32
N ILE A 8 -4.26 7.03 -2.28
CA ILE A 8 -3.73 8.38 -2.01
C ILE A 8 -4.82 9.29 -1.44
N ALA A 9 -6.04 9.24 -2.02
CA ALA A 9 -7.17 10.03 -1.52
C ALA A 9 -7.52 9.67 -0.06
N LEU A 10 -7.52 8.36 0.27
CA LEU A 10 -7.73 7.89 1.64
C LEU A 10 -6.64 8.42 2.59
N LEU A 11 -5.37 8.30 2.20
CA LEU A 11 -4.26 8.78 3.01
C LEU A 11 -4.34 10.29 3.28
N VAL A 12 -4.65 11.08 2.25
CA VAL A 12 -4.88 12.53 2.38
C VAL A 12 -6.08 12.83 3.28
N ARG A 13 -7.20 12.10 3.12
CA ARG A 13 -8.41 12.25 3.97
C ARG A 13 -8.10 12.02 5.45
N LEU A 14 -7.31 10.99 5.74
CA LEU A 14 -6.98 10.61 7.13
C LEU A 14 -5.99 11.57 7.80
N THR A 15 -5.01 12.06 7.03
CA THR A 15 -3.86 12.78 7.59
C THR A 15 -3.91 14.29 7.37
N GLY A 16 -4.68 14.77 6.39
CA GLY A 16 -4.66 16.17 5.97
C GLY A 16 -3.33 16.59 5.32
N ALA A 17 -2.48 15.61 4.96
CA ALA A 17 -1.14 15.86 4.41
C ALA A 17 -1.20 16.71 3.14
N LYS A 18 -0.28 17.68 3.03
CA LYS A 18 -0.11 18.53 1.83
C LYS A 18 1.00 18.02 0.92
N ALA A 19 1.82 17.10 1.43
CA ALA A 19 2.85 16.40 0.68
C ALA A 19 2.86 14.93 1.10
N ILE A 20 2.92 14.03 0.12
CA ILE A 20 3.01 12.57 0.30
C ILE A 20 4.39 12.13 -0.14
N GLY A 21 5.04 11.29 0.66
CA GLY A 21 6.31 10.64 0.31
C GLY A 21 6.07 9.30 -0.38
N ASN A 22 6.90 8.96 -1.36
CA ASN A 22 6.97 7.62 -1.93
C ASN A 22 8.42 7.22 -2.20
N VAL A 23 8.79 5.99 -1.85
CA VAL A 23 10.05 5.36 -2.25
C VAL A 23 9.72 4.28 -3.26
N TYR A 24 10.45 4.22 -4.37
CA TYR A 24 10.20 3.26 -5.44
C TYR A 24 11.48 2.75 -6.10
N ALA A 25 11.44 1.52 -6.60
CA ALA A 25 12.55 0.91 -7.33
C ALA A 25 12.57 1.41 -8.78
N SER A 26 13.65 2.11 -9.16
CA SER A 26 13.81 2.62 -10.54
C SER A 26 14.06 1.52 -11.57
N GLY A 27 14.51 0.35 -11.14
CA GLY A 27 14.73 -0.83 -11.99
C GLY A 27 13.49 -1.72 -12.18
N GLU A 28 12.38 -1.47 -11.48
CA GLU A 28 11.14 -2.24 -11.59
C GLU A 28 10.08 -1.44 -12.37
N ALA A 29 9.58 -2.00 -13.47
CA ALA A 29 8.58 -1.34 -14.31
C ALA A 29 7.28 -1.03 -13.54
N ASN A 30 6.84 -1.93 -12.64
CA ASN A 30 5.71 -1.71 -11.75
C ASN A 30 5.99 -0.57 -10.76
N GLY A 31 7.17 -0.51 -10.14
CA GLY A 31 7.55 0.55 -9.21
C GLY A 31 7.49 1.94 -9.87
N VAL A 32 8.08 2.06 -11.07
CA VAL A 32 8.04 3.31 -11.86
C VAL A 32 6.61 3.69 -12.23
N LEU A 33 5.79 2.74 -12.73
CA LEU A 33 4.40 3.00 -13.11
C LEU A 33 3.56 3.43 -11.91
N LEU A 34 3.67 2.72 -10.78
CA LEU A 34 2.91 3.03 -9.57
C LEU A 34 3.30 4.39 -8.97
N ASN A 35 4.59 4.76 -9.05
CA ASN A 35 5.04 6.10 -8.66
C ASN A 35 4.43 7.17 -9.58
N GLN A 36 4.36 6.95 -10.89
CA GLN A 36 3.69 7.87 -11.81
C GLN A 36 2.20 8.00 -11.49
N MET A 37 1.51 6.88 -11.24
CA MET A 37 0.08 6.91 -10.86
C MET A 37 -0.13 7.67 -9.54
N ALA A 38 0.78 7.52 -8.58
CA ALA A 38 0.73 8.29 -7.32
C ALA A 38 0.94 9.79 -7.58
N ALA A 39 1.85 10.16 -8.49
CA ALA A 39 2.07 11.56 -8.88
C ALA A 39 0.82 12.17 -9.52
N ASP A 40 0.16 11.44 -10.42
CA ASP A 40 -1.06 11.89 -11.07
C ASP A 40 -2.22 12.03 -10.05
N ALA A 41 -2.34 11.09 -9.11
CA ALA A 41 -3.31 11.14 -8.02
C ALA A 41 -3.07 12.36 -7.11
N CYS A 42 -1.83 12.58 -6.67
CA CYS A 42 -1.46 13.74 -5.86
C CYS A 42 -1.78 15.06 -6.59
N LYS A 43 -1.44 15.15 -7.88
CA LYS A 43 -1.74 16.33 -8.70
C LYS A 43 -3.25 16.62 -8.76
N LYS A 44 -4.09 15.61 -8.95
CA LYS A 44 -5.56 15.75 -8.95
C LYS A 44 -6.09 16.26 -7.61
N LEU A 45 -5.48 15.85 -6.50
CA LEU A 45 -5.88 16.26 -5.15
C LEU A 45 -5.24 17.58 -4.69
N GLY A 46 -4.38 18.19 -5.49
CA GLY A 46 -3.68 19.43 -5.14
C GLY A 46 -2.65 19.23 -4.01
N VAL A 47 -2.07 18.02 -3.87
CA VAL A 47 -0.99 17.71 -2.93
C VAL A 47 0.30 17.43 -3.68
N GLU A 48 1.45 17.65 -3.03
CA GLU A 48 2.77 17.35 -3.60
C GLU A 48 3.09 15.86 -3.45
N LEU A 49 3.72 15.24 -4.48
CA LEU A 49 4.41 13.96 -4.32
C LEU A 49 5.91 14.20 -4.22
N VAL A 50 6.53 13.74 -3.13
CA VAL A 50 7.98 13.75 -2.92
C VAL A 50 8.48 12.33 -3.05
N SER A 51 9.08 12.00 -4.21
CA SER A 51 9.57 10.65 -4.50
C SER A 51 11.07 10.52 -4.30
N ALA A 52 11.52 9.34 -3.86
CA ALA A 52 12.92 8.93 -3.86
C ALA A 52 13.07 7.59 -4.58
N ALA A 53 13.95 7.54 -5.59
CA ALA A 53 14.24 6.33 -6.35
C ALA A 53 15.34 5.54 -5.67
N VAL A 54 15.24 4.21 -5.69
CA VAL A 54 16.27 3.27 -5.21
C VAL A 54 16.61 2.25 -6.29
N ALA A 55 17.83 1.72 -6.25
CA ALA A 55 18.26 0.64 -7.12
C ALA A 55 18.12 -0.75 -6.44
N ASN A 56 18.12 -0.79 -5.11
CA ASN A 56 18.07 -2.04 -4.33
C ASN A 56 17.57 -1.78 -2.90
N THR A 57 17.29 -2.86 -2.16
CA THR A 57 16.75 -2.82 -0.80
C THR A 57 17.63 -2.10 0.22
N SER A 58 18.96 -2.13 0.06
CA SER A 58 19.89 -1.49 1.00
C SER A 58 19.81 0.04 0.98
N GLU A 59 19.28 0.64 -0.09
CA GLU A 59 19.12 2.07 -0.23
C GLU A 59 17.80 2.60 0.36
N VAL A 60 16.81 1.73 0.64
CA VAL A 60 15.46 2.12 1.02
C VAL A 60 15.44 2.97 2.29
N MET A 61 16.22 2.58 3.32
CA MET A 61 16.28 3.35 4.57
C MET A 61 16.78 4.77 4.32
N SER A 62 17.90 4.93 3.61
CA SER A 62 18.48 6.25 3.33
C SER A 62 17.60 7.11 2.43
N ALA A 63 16.96 6.49 1.44
CA ALA A 63 15.99 7.16 0.58
C ALA A 63 14.79 7.68 1.40
N THR A 64 14.23 6.86 2.30
CA THR A 64 13.15 7.27 3.20
C THR A 64 13.58 8.43 4.10
N GLN A 65 14.77 8.34 4.71
CA GLN A 65 15.32 9.41 5.55
C GLN A 65 15.48 10.74 4.81
N SER A 66 15.78 10.69 3.51
CA SER A 66 15.98 11.89 2.68
C SER A 66 14.71 12.70 2.45
N ILE A 67 13.53 12.05 2.53
CA ILE A 67 12.24 12.66 2.21
C ILE A 67 11.29 12.79 3.40
N VAL A 68 11.42 11.96 4.44
CA VAL A 68 10.43 11.84 5.53
C VAL A 68 10.12 13.16 6.23
N LYS A 69 11.10 14.07 6.37
CA LYS A 69 10.92 15.38 7.02
C LYS A 69 10.21 16.42 6.14
N ARG A 70 9.99 16.10 4.87
CA ARG A 70 9.38 17.00 3.87
C ARG A 70 7.91 16.67 3.60
N VAL A 71 7.40 15.58 4.20
CA VAL A 71 6.08 15.02 3.89
C VAL A 71 5.22 14.89 5.14
N GLY A 72 3.91 14.93 4.96
CA GLY A 72 2.94 14.73 6.04
C GLY A 72 2.47 13.28 6.17
N ALA A 73 2.74 12.43 5.17
CA ALA A 73 2.47 11.01 5.21
C ALA A 73 3.34 10.28 4.18
N MET A 74 3.60 9.00 4.41
CA MET A 74 4.31 8.10 3.48
C MET A 74 3.32 7.10 2.87
N TYR A 75 3.41 6.93 1.56
CA TYR A 75 2.71 5.90 0.80
C TYR A 75 3.74 4.97 0.17
N ILE A 76 3.59 3.67 0.36
CA ILE A 76 4.43 2.66 -0.28
C ILE A 76 3.56 1.79 -1.17
N ALA A 77 3.83 1.85 -2.46
CA ALA A 77 3.16 1.03 -3.48
C ALA A 77 3.60 -0.44 -3.41
N THR A 78 2.95 -1.34 -4.18
CA THR A 78 3.37 -2.74 -4.34
C THR A 78 4.63 -2.83 -5.20
N ASP A 79 5.75 -2.46 -4.63
CA ASP A 79 7.09 -2.47 -5.19
C ASP A 79 7.91 -3.53 -4.44
N ASN A 80 8.37 -4.58 -5.14
CA ASN A 80 8.99 -5.74 -4.48
C ASN A 80 10.24 -5.36 -3.69
N THR A 81 11.07 -4.48 -4.25
CA THR A 81 12.30 -4.00 -3.61
C THR A 81 12.00 -3.24 -2.33
N VAL A 82 11.01 -2.33 -2.37
CA VAL A 82 10.67 -1.48 -1.22
C VAL A 82 9.88 -2.27 -0.17
N ILE A 83 8.91 -3.11 -0.58
CA ILE A 83 8.14 -3.97 0.34
C ILE A 83 9.07 -4.95 1.09
N SER A 84 10.09 -5.49 0.43
CA SER A 84 11.09 -6.34 1.10
C SER A 84 11.88 -5.61 2.20
N ALA A 85 11.95 -4.30 2.14
CA ALA A 85 12.60 -3.43 3.13
C ALA A 85 11.60 -2.57 3.92
N LEU A 86 10.30 -2.90 3.90
CA LEU A 86 9.24 -2.14 4.57
C LEU A 86 9.51 -1.87 6.07
N PRO A 87 10.10 -2.81 6.85
CA PRO A 87 10.50 -2.53 8.23
C PRO A 87 11.46 -1.33 8.37
N SER A 88 12.33 -1.09 7.37
CA SER A 88 13.23 0.08 7.36
C SER A 88 12.47 1.39 7.10
N VAL A 89 11.45 1.35 6.24
CA VAL A 89 10.56 2.50 6.01
C VAL A 89 9.78 2.81 7.28
N ASP A 90 9.22 1.78 7.91
CA ASP A 90 8.44 1.89 9.13
C ASP A 90 9.26 2.51 10.28
N ASP A 91 10.48 2.00 10.52
CA ASP A 91 11.38 2.54 11.55
C ASP A 91 11.64 4.04 11.36
N VAL A 92 11.88 4.47 10.12
CA VAL A 92 12.11 5.89 9.80
C VAL A 92 10.83 6.71 10.00
N CYS A 93 9.68 6.23 9.53
CA CYS A 93 8.39 6.91 9.66
C CYS A 93 7.95 7.02 11.11
N SER A 94 8.03 5.92 11.87
CA SER A 94 7.65 5.86 13.29
C SER A 94 8.48 6.82 14.14
N LYS A 95 9.81 6.89 13.92
CA LYS A 95 10.70 7.84 14.58
C LYS A 95 10.42 9.30 14.21
N ALA A 96 9.97 9.53 12.99
CA ALA A 96 9.64 10.88 12.51
C ALA A 96 8.21 11.32 12.89
N GLY A 97 7.36 10.41 13.39
CA GLY A 97 5.94 10.68 13.64
C GLY A 97 5.14 10.88 12.36
N VAL A 98 5.56 10.28 11.25
CA VAL A 98 4.93 10.38 9.94
C VAL A 98 4.08 9.12 9.69
N PRO A 99 2.76 9.26 9.46
CA PRO A 99 1.89 8.12 9.17
C PRO A 99 2.32 7.37 7.90
N LEU A 100 2.34 6.04 7.99
CA LEU A 100 2.69 5.13 6.89
C LEU A 100 1.45 4.43 6.36
N MET A 101 1.26 4.45 5.05
CA MET A 101 0.33 3.60 4.32
C MET A 101 1.09 2.63 3.41
N SER A 102 0.77 1.34 3.52
CA SER A 102 1.22 0.31 2.58
C SER A 102 0.11 -0.08 1.62
N ALA A 103 0.40 -0.15 0.34
CA ALA A 103 -0.50 -0.73 -0.68
C ALA A 103 -0.46 -2.28 -0.70
N ASP A 104 0.25 -2.87 0.25
CA ASP A 104 0.35 -4.32 0.44
C ASP A 104 0.12 -4.68 1.92
N PRO A 105 -1.02 -5.30 2.28
CA PRO A 105 -1.29 -5.73 3.65
C PRO A 105 -0.40 -6.88 4.13
N SER A 106 0.16 -7.69 3.22
CA SER A 106 0.86 -8.93 3.59
C SER A 106 2.15 -8.72 4.40
N GLY A 107 2.77 -7.53 4.26
CA GLY A 107 4.05 -7.22 4.89
C GLY A 107 3.98 -6.32 6.13
N VAL A 108 2.77 -5.95 6.61
CA VAL A 108 2.66 -4.91 7.66
C VAL A 108 2.51 -5.44 9.09
N GLU A 109 2.37 -6.75 9.27
CA GLU A 109 2.23 -7.35 10.62
C GLU A 109 3.47 -7.06 11.46
N GLY A 110 3.27 -6.51 12.65
CA GLY A 110 4.35 -6.12 13.57
C GLY A 110 4.98 -4.74 13.26
N LEU A 111 4.45 -4.00 12.29
CA LEU A 111 4.89 -2.64 11.95
C LEU A 111 3.95 -1.56 12.49
N ASP A 112 4.46 -0.34 12.60
CA ASP A 112 3.73 0.88 13.03
C ASP A 112 3.03 1.56 11.83
N PHE A 113 2.38 0.80 10.94
CA PHE A 113 1.59 1.37 9.84
C PHE A 113 0.29 2.00 10.35
N LEU A 114 -0.22 3.03 9.68
CA LEU A 114 -1.54 3.62 9.94
C LEU A 114 -2.65 2.84 9.23
N VAL A 115 -2.46 2.59 7.94
CA VAL A 115 -3.40 1.88 7.09
C VAL A 115 -2.63 1.01 6.07
N ALA A 116 -3.13 -0.19 5.83
CA ALA A 116 -2.73 -1.00 4.69
C ALA A 116 -3.96 -1.30 3.84
N TRP A 117 -3.88 -1.09 2.52
CA TRP A 117 -4.98 -1.34 1.62
C TRP A 117 -4.47 -1.90 0.31
N GLY A 118 -4.70 -3.15 0.06
CA GLY A 118 -4.20 -3.83 -1.12
C GLY A 118 -4.99 -5.10 -1.43
N PHE A 119 -4.43 -5.93 -2.28
CA PHE A 119 -5.07 -7.16 -2.69
C PHE A 119 -5.22 -8.17 -1.55
N ASP A 120 -6.36 -8.87 -1.54
CA ASP A 120 -6.51 -10.15 -0.86
C ASP A 120 -5.80 -11.24 -1.67
N TYR A 121 -4.60 -11.61 -1.25
CA TYR A 121 -3.77 -12.59 -1.96
C TYR A 121 -4.38 -13.99 -2.00
N TYR A 122 -5.26 -14.36 -1.05
CA TYR A 122 -6.00 -15.61 -1.12
C TYR A 122 -6.95 -15.63 -2.33
N LYS A 123 -7.66 -14.53 -2.57
CA LYS A 123 -8.56 -14.39 -3.73
C LYS A 123 -7.79 -14.36 -5.05
N ILE A 124 -6.61 -13.73 -5.08
CA ILE A 124 -5.70 -13.82 -6.24
C ILE A 124 -5.34 -15.28 -6.51
N GLY A 125 -4.98 -16.04 -5.45
CA GLY A 125 -4.67 -17.46 -5.56
C GLY A 125 -5.84 -18.27 -6.12
N LEU A 126 -7.07 -18.05 -5.62
CA LEU A 126 -8.27 -18.71 -6.12
C LEU A 126 -8.54 -18.38 -7.61
N ALA A 127 -8.41 -17.12 -7.98
CA ALA A 127 -8.63 -16.69 -9.36
C ALA A 127 -7.58 -17.31 -10.31
N THR A 128 -6.33 -17.33 -9.89
CA THR A 128 -5.25 -17.99 -10.62
C THR A 128 -5.49 -19.50 -10.75
N GLY A 129 -5.94 -20.15 -9.66
CA GLY A 129 -6.29 -21.57 -9.65
C GLY A 129 -7.37 -21.94 -10.68
N ARG A 130 -8.40 -21.09 -10.84
CA ARG A 130 -9.44 -21.28 -11.85
C ARG A 130 -8.88 -21.22 -13.28
N ILE A 131 -7.95 -20.30 -13.55
CA ILE A 131 -7.28 -20.21 -14.86
C ILE A 131 -6.47 -21.47 -15.12
N ILE A 132 -5.72 -21.96 -14.12
CA ILE A 132 -4.94 -23.20 -14.22
C ILE A 132 -5.86 -24.39 -14.48
N GLU A 133 -6.99 -24.48 -13.81
CA GLU A 133 -7.98 -25.53 -14.03
C GLU A 133 -8.53 -25.51 -15.45
N ASP A 134 -8.85 -24.34 -15.99
CA ASP A 134 -9.28 -24.15 -17.37
C ASP A 134 -8.26 -24.66 -18.38
N ILE A 135 -6.97 -24.39 -18.16
CA ILE A 135 -5.88 -24.86 -19.01
C ILE A 135 -5.74 -26.38 -18.92
N LEU A 136 -5.61 -26.92 -17.69
CA LEU A 136 -5.23 -28.30 -17.48
C LEU A 136 -6.39 -29.29 -17.69
N LYS A 137 -7.62 -28.94 -17.23
CA LYS A 137 -8.78 -29.81 -17.32
C LYS A 137 -9.61 -29.58 -18.58
N ASN A 138 -9.78 -28.31 -18.96
CA ASN A 138 -10.65 -27.94 -20.06
C ASN A 138 -9.91 -27.72 -21.39
N GLY A 139 -8.58 -27.92 -21.41
CA GLY A 139 -7.74 -27.81 -22.60
C GLY A 139 -7.68 -26.41 -23.20
N LYS A 140 -7.96 -25.37 -22.42
CA LYS A 140 -7.94 -23.99 -22.90
C LYS A 140 -6.52 -23.58 -23.27
N ASN A 141 -6.35 -23.00 -24.47
CA ASN A 141 -5.04 -22.49 -24.87
C ASN A 141 -4.66 -21.27 -24.00
N PRO A 142 -3.53 -21.27 -23.30
CA PRO A 142 -3.09 -20.13 -22.48
C PRO A 142 -3.02 -18.81 -23.27
N GLY A 143 -2.58 -18.86 -24.54
CA GLY A 143 -2.51 -17.67 -25.40
C GLY A 143 -3.86 -17.10 -25.82
N ALA A 144 -4.97 -17.84 -25.62
CA ALA A 144 -6.33 -17.37 -25.89
C ALA A 144 -7.04 -16.86 -24.64
N ILE A 145 -6.41 -16.92 -23.47
CA ILE A 145 -6.98 -16.41 -22.22
C ILE A 145 -6.69 -14.91 -22.12
N SER A 146 -7.75 -14.12 -22.03
CA SER A 146 -7.62 -12.68 -21.81
C SER A 146 -6.95 -12.39 -20.45
N THR A 147 -6.15 -11.33 -20.40
CA THR A 147 -5.60 -10.84 -19.12
C THR A 147 -6.74 -10.55 -18.13
N MET A 148 -6.66 -11.17 -16.96
CA MET A 148 -7.62 -10.93 -15.90
C MET A 148 -7.11 -9.82 -14.98
N PHE A 149 -7.99 -8.86 -14.68
CA PHE A 149 -7.75 -7.83 -13.70
C PHE A 149 -8.74 -8.00 -12.54
N LEU A 150 -8.24 -8.04 -11.33
CA LEU A 150 -9.08 -7.93 -10.15
C LEU A 150 -9.44 -6.45 -9.98
N THR A 151 -10.73 -6.15 -10.04
CA THR A 151 -11.28 -4.79 -9.99
C THR A 151 -12.46 -4.67 -9.04
N ASP A 152 -12.99 -5.82 -8.55
CA ASP A 152 -14.05 -5.81 -7.55
C ASP A 152 -13.48 -5.27 -6.23
N PRO A 153 -14.15 -4.30 -5.56
CA PRO A 153 -13.76 -3.87 -4.22
C PRO A 153 -13.59 -5.02 -3.23
N ALA A 154 -14.34 -6.11 -3.40
CA ALA A 154 -14.22 -7.32 -2.58
C ALA A 154 -12.89 -8.08 -2.79
N ASP A 155 -12.12 -7.81 -3.85
CA ASP A 155 -10.81 -8.41 -4.08
C ASP A 155 -9.69 -7.73 -3.28
N PHE A 156 -10.02 -6.68 -2.54
CA PHE A 156 -9.09 -5.91 -1.74
C PHE A 156 -9.46 -6.01 -0.26
N GLU A 157 -8.46 -5.89 0.58
CA GLU A 157 -8.65 -5.79 2.02
C GLU A 157 -8.02 -4.51 2.56
N MET A 158 -8.68 -3.95 3.56
CA MET A 158 -8.26 -2.74 4.24
C MET A 158 -8.00 -3.05 5.71
N TRP A 159 -6.82 -2.68 6.20
CA TRP A 159 -6.38 -2.88 7.58
C TRP A 159 -6.06 -1.54 8.21
N PHE A 160 -6.49 -1.33 9.45
CA PHE A 160 -6.18 -0.14 10.22
C PHE A 160 -5.44 -0.49 11.50
N ASN A 161 -4.48 0.34 11.88
CA ASN A 161 -3.81 0.27 13.16
C ASN A 161 -4.29 1.42 14.06
N LEU A 162 -5.22 1.13 14.98
CA LEU A 162 -5.82 2.13 15.87
C LEU A 162 -4.83 2.60 16.94
N ASP A 163 -3.87 1.75 17.33
CA ASP A 163 -2.83 2.15 18.28
C ASP A 163 -1.93 3.21 17.67
N VAL A 164 -1.55 3.04 16.40
CA VAL A 164 -0.77 4.04 15.65
C VAL A 164 -1.61 5.29 15.36
N ALA A 165 -2.87 5.13 14.95
CA ALA A 165 -3.78 6.27 14.76
C ALA A 165 -3.87 7.13 16.03
N LYS A 166 -4.06 6.50 17.21
CA LYS A 166 -4.09 7.17 18.50
C LYS A 166 -2.75 7.85 18.82
N LYS A 167 -1.62 7.17 18.59
CA LYS A 167 -0.27 7.72 18.80
C LYS A 167 -0.04 8.98 17.97
N LEU A 168 -0.57 9.03 16.74
CA LEU A 168 -0.45 10.14 15.81
C LEU A 168 -1.55 11.20 15.94
N GLY A 169 -2.54 11.00 16.81
CA GLY A 169 -3.69 11.91 16.98
C GLY A 169 -4.65 11.89 15.77
N ILE A 170 -4.66 10.78 15.01
CA ILE A 170 -5.51 10.60 13.83
C ILE A 170 -6.76 9.83 14.22
N THR A 171 -7.93 10.34 13.85
CA THR A 171 -9.20 9.65 14.04
C THR A 171 -9.57 8.90 12.76
N ILE A 172 -9.78 7.59 12.85
CA ILE A 172 -10.30 6.79 11.74
C ILE A 172 -11.83 6.88 11.76
N PRO A 173 -12.47 7.39 10.70
CA PRO A 173 -13.93 7.48 10.62
C PRO A 173 -14.62 6.12 10.73
N ALA A 174 -15.82 6.09 11.31
CA ALA A 174 -16.57 4.86 11.54
C ALA A 174 -16.92 4.14 10.21
N ASP A 175 -17.25 4.90 9.16
CA ASP A 175 -17.53 4.37 7.82
C ASP A 175 -16.35 3.57 7.24
N LEU A 176 -15.12 3.96 7.56
CA LEU A 176 -13.94 3.22 7.13
C LEU A 176 -13.69 1.99 8.01
N LEU A 177 -13.93 2.10 9.32
CA LEU A 177 -13.79 0.96 10.23
C LEU A 177 -14.79 -0.16 9.90
N ASP A 178 -15.98 0.20 9.43
CA ASP A 178 -17.00 -0.79 9.02
C ASP A 178 -16.57 -1.60 7.79
N THR A 179 -15.72 -1.03 6.93
CA THR A 179 -15.17 -1.71 5.74
C THR A 179 -13.85 -2.43 5.99
N ALA A 180 -13.26 -2.28 7.17
CA ALA A 180 -11.99 -2.89 7.50
C ALA A 180 -12.11 -4.42 7.61
N ALA A 181 -11.20 -5.14 6.94
CA ALA A 181 -11.04 -6.59 7.12
C ALA A 181 -10.28 -6.91 8.41
N VAL A 182 -9.34 -6.05 8.81
CA VAL A 182 -8.51 -6.22 10.00
C VAL A 182 -8.33 -4.88 10.72
N VAL A 183 -8.35 -4.94 12.04
CA VAL A 183 -8.05 -3.81 12.91
C VAL A 183 -7.02 -4.25 13.96
N PHE A 184 -5.99 -3.43 14.17
CA PHE A 184 -5.05 -3.59 15.28
C PHE A 184 -5.45 -2.62 16.38
N GLU A 185 -5.71 -3.15 17.59
CA GLU A 185 -6.11 -2.37 18.76
C GLU A 185 -5.61 -3.03 20.04
N GLY A 186 -4.98 -2.26 20.94
CA GLY A 186 -4.40 -2.75 22.18
C GLY A 186 -3.33 -3.83 21.97
N GLY A 187 -2.54 -3.71 20.90
CA GLY A 187 -1.52 -4.68 20.49
C GLY A 187 -2.07 -6.00 19.94
N LYS A 188 -3.37 -6.08 19.63
CA LYS A 188 -4.02 -7.29 19.10
C LYS A 188 -4.50 -7.09 17.67
N LYS A 189 -4.35 -8.14 16.85
CA LYS A 189 -4.96 -8.24 15.53
C LYS A 189 -6.40 -8.76 15.67
N ILE A 190 -7.37 -8.00 15.19
CA ILE A 190 -8.80 -8.33 15.17
C ILE A 190 -9.22 -8.47 13.72
N VAL A 191 -9.59 -9.68 13.31
CA VAL A 191 -10.15 -9.98 11.98
C VAL A 191 -11.67 -9.83 12.07
N LYS A 192 -12.27 -9.13 11.10
CA LYS A 192 -13.73 -8.89 11.04
C LYS A 192 -14.41 -9.80 10.03
#